data_0809b6a05d1a698a17c4168b2ff8efc6
#
_entry.id   0809b6a05d1a698a17c4168b2ff8efc6
#
_cell.length_a   1.000
_cell.length_b   1.000
_cell.length_c   1.000
_cell.angle_alpha   90.00
_cell.angle_beta   90.00
_cell.angle_gamma   90.00
#
_symmetry.space_group_name_H-M   'P 1'
#
loop_
_entity.id
_entity.type
_entity.pdbx_description
1 polymer ?
#
loop_
_entity_poly.entity_id
_entity_poly.type
_entity_poly.pdbx_seq_one_letter_code
_entity_poly.pdbx_strand_id
1 'polypeptide(L)'
;MSDAFQDLRQGDTISGPSFLVSRDTIREFCEASLDFNPLHWDDDYMKGSFGRTTFEGIIMHGMTNFGLISRMLTDWLYPLGGIHRRLETRWKMPVKPGDTIQPAAWITQKKETARSRWVSLEINVKNQRGETVAIGEAMAEFPPP
;
A
#
# COMPACT_ATOMS: atom_id res chain seq x y z
N MET A 1 -10.15 30.28 -4.30
CA MET A 1 -9.40 29.08 -3.92
C MET A 1 -9.12 28.30 -5.20
N SER A 2 -7.89 27.85 -5.43
CA SER A 2 -7.60 27.01 -6.59
C SER A 2 -8.37 25.69 -6.45
N ASP A 3 -8.93 25.23 -7.55
CA ASP A 3 -9.61 23.94 -7.61
C ASP A 3 -8.55 22.85 -7.69
N ALA A 4 -8.24 22.23 -6.56
CA ALA A 4 -7.16 21.23 -6.46
C ALA A 4 -7.27 20.10 -7.49
N PHE A 5 -8.49 19.71 -7.88
CA PHE A 5 -8.67 18.70 -8.92
C PHE A 5 -8.19 19.20 -10.29
N GLN A 6 -8.39 20.50 -10.61
CA GLN A 6 -7.96 21.04 -11.91
C GLN A 6 -6.44 21.07 -12.07
N ASP A 7 -5.71 21.16 -10.95
CA ASP A 7 -4.24 21.20 -10.95
C ASP A 7 -3.61 19.82 -11.19
N LEU A 8 -4.35 18.73 -10.93
CA LEU A 8 -3.88 17.36 -11.13
C LEU A 8 -3.65 17.04 -12.63
N ARG A 9 -2.59 16.30 -12.89
CA ARG A 9 -2.21 15.84 -14.25
C ARG A 9 -2.00 14.33 -14.27
N GLN A 10 -2.29 13.73 -15.41
CA GLN A 10 -1.86 12.35 -15.68
C GLN A 10 -0.33 12.28 -15.60
N GLY A 11 0.19 11.28 -14.91
CA GLY A 11 1.61 11.12 -14.63
C GLY A 11 2.10 11.76 -13.34
N ASP A 12 1.29 12.59 -12.66
CA ASP A 12 1.64 13.10 -11.33
C ASP A 12 1.88 11.94 -10.38
N THR A 13 2.92 12.07 -9.55
CA THR A 13 3.36 11.02 -8.62
C THR A 13 3.08 11.40 -7.18
N ILE A 14 2.73 10.40 -6.40
CA ILE A 14 2.48 10.47 -4.97
C ILE A 14 3.39 9.45 -4.29
N SER A 15 4.02 9.79 -3.18
CA SER A 15 4.80 8.87 -2.36
C SER A 15 4.36 8.91 -0.91
N GLY A 16 4.31 7.74 -0.29
CA GLY A 16 4.14 7.62 1.15
C GLY A 16 5.49 7.58 1.89
N PRO A 17 5.47 7.64 3.22
CA PRO A 17 6.67 7.48 4.01
C PRO A 17 7.24 6.07 3.92
N SER A 18 8.55 5.96 4.10
CA SER A 18 9.21 4.66 4.29
C SER A 18 8.76 4.00 5.58
N PHE A 19 8.66 2.68 5.56
CA PHE A 19 8.27 1.87 6.71
C PHE A 19 9.32 0.77 6.96
N LEU A 20 9.95 0.83 8.13
CA LEU A 20 10.87 -0.23 8.57
C LEU A 20 10.06 -1.40 9.14
N VAL A 21 10.19 -2.55 8.53
CA VAL A 21 9.54 -3.79 8.97
C VAL A 21 10.41 -4.46 10.03
N SER A 22 9.85 -4.70 11.19
CA SER A 22 10.50 -5.40 12.30
C SER A 22 9.60 -6.52 12.82
N ARG A 23 10.17 -7.41 13.63
CA ARG A 23 9.37 -8.41 14.35
C ARG A 23 8.29 -7.75 15.23
N ASP A 24 8.60 -6.62 15.84
CA ASP A 24 7.65 -5.88 16.67
C ASP A 24 6.51 -5.30 15.86
N THR A 25 6.78 -4.67 14.69
CA THR A 25 5.72 -4.14 13.83
C THR A 25 4.84 -5.24 13.23
N ILE A 26 5.40 -6.41 12.93
CA ILE A 26 4.62 -7.57 12.50
C ILE A 26 3.72 -8.07 13.63
N ARG A 27 4.24 -8.16 14.86
CA ARG A 27 3.46 -8.56 16.04
C ARG A 27 2.33 -7.57 16.34
N GLU A 28 2.61 -6.28 16.28
CA GLU A 28 1.58 -5.24 16.43
C GLU A 28 0.45 -5.41 15.41
N PHE A 29 0.78 -5.78 14.17
CA PHE A 29 -0.24 -6.07 13.16
C PHE A 29 -1.03 -7.35 13.48
N CYS A 30 -0.39 -8.41 13.98
CA CYS A 30 -1.10 -9.59 14.48
C CYS A 30 -2.14 -9.21 15.54
N GLU A 31 -1.73 -8.40 16.51
CA GLU A 31 -2.58 -7.99 17.62
C GLU A 31 -3.72 -7.06 17.18
N ALA A 32 -3.45 -6.14 16.26
CA ALA A 32 -4.44 -5.20 15.75
C ALA A 32 -5.46 -5.87 14.81
N SER A 33 -5.02 -6.79 13.97
CA SER A 33 -5.86 -7.47 12.97
C SER A 33 -6.47 -8.78 13.46
N LEU A 34 -5.93 -9.34 14.56
CA LEU A 34 -6.21 -10.70 15.05
C LEU A 34 -5.82 -11.80 14.05
N ASP A 35 -4.97 -11.48 13.09
CA ASP A 35 -4.40 -12.44 12.15
C ASP A 35 -3.09 -13.01 12.72
N PHE A 36 -3.22 -14.13 13.40
CA PHE A 36 -2.11 -14.87 14.00
C PHE A 36 -1.70 -16.08 13.17
N ASN A 37 -1.80 -15.99 11.84
CA ASN A 37 -1.27 -17.05 10.99
C ASN A 37 0.22 -17.27 11.33
N PRO A 38 0.62 -18.50 11.66
CA PRO A 38 1.98 -18.78 12.16
C PRO A 38 3.10 -18.39 11.21
N LEU A 39 2.84 -18.20 9.92
CA LEU A 39 3.87 -17.71 8.99
C LEU A 39 4.35 -16.29 9.28
N HIS A 40 3.65 -15.56 10.16
CA HIS A 40 4.03 -14.18 10.53
C HIS A 40 4.81 -14.10 11.85
N TRP A 41 4.82 -15.16 12.68
CA TRP A 41 5.42 -15.05 14.00
C TRP A 41 6.15 -16.32 14.49
N ASP A 42 5.86 -17.50 13.93
CA ASP A 42 6.39 -18.77 14.41
C ASP A 42 7.57 -19.25 13.56
N ASP A 43 8.79 -19.03 14.09
CA ASP A 43 10.01 -19.44 13.41
C ASP A 43 10.10 -20.95 13.23
N ASP A 44 9.58 -21.75 14.18
CA ASP A 44 9.61 -23.21 14.09
C ASP A 44 8.66 -23.73 13.02
N TYR A 45 7.47 -23.11 12.91
CA TYR A 45 6.57 -23.37 11.79
C TYR A 45 7.24 -23.09 10.44
N MET A 46 7.97 -21.97 10.34
CA MET A 46 8.63 -21.56 9.10
C MET A 46 9.85 -22.43 8.74
N LYS A 47 10.41 -23.19 9.67
CA LYS A 47 11.42 -24.26 9.41
C LYS A 47 10.77 -25.53 8.86
N GLY A 48 9.46 -25.68 8.98
CA GLY A 48 8.69 -26.80 8.46
C GLY A 48 8.63 -26.83 6.93
N SER A 49 7.86 -27.76 6.38
CA SER A 49 7.82 -28.01 4.93
C SER A 49 7.35 -26.78 4.14
N PHE A 50 6.37 -26.05 4.61
CA PHE A 50 5.86 -24.86 3.93
C PHE A 50 6.87 -23.70 3.94
N GLY A 51 7.33 -23.29 5.11
CA GLY A 51 8.24 -22.15 5.24
C GLY A 51 9.59 -22.37 4.56
N ARG A 52 10.13 -23.58 4.61
CA ARG A 52 11.39 -23.92 3.96
C ARG A 52 11.36 -23.76 2.45
N THR A 53 10.24 -24.07 1.86
CA THR A 53 10.13 -24.10 0.40
C THR A 53 9.86 -22.75 -0.20
N THR A 54 9.41 -21.76 0.60
CA THR A 54 8.84 -20.52 0.03
C THR A 54 9.49 -19.25 0.57
N PHE A 55 9.70 -19.10 1.88
CA PHE A 55 9.98 -17.78 2.45
C PHE A 55 11.25 -17.66 3.30
N GLU A 56 11.83 -18.74 3.79
CA GLU A 56 13.05 -18.72 4.62
C GLU A 56 12.91 -17.87 5.90
N GLY A 57 11.86 -18.07 6.66
CA GLY A 57 11.57 -17.36 7.91
C GLY A 57 10.25 -16.60 7.88
N ILE A 58 9.93 -15.96 8.99
CA ILE A 58 8.66 -15.23 9.10
C ILE A 58 8.58 -14.07 8.12
N ILE A 59 7.37 -13.75 7.70
CA ILE A 59 7.08 -12.70 6.74
C ILE A 59 6.03 -11.73 7.29
N MET A 60 6.09 -10.50 6.81
CA MET A 60 5.09 -9.48 7.07
C MET A 60 3.75 -9.85 6.42
N HIS A 61 2.64 -9.50 7.07
CA HIS A 61 1.30 -9.61 6.47
C HIS A 61 1.23 -8.82 5.16
N GLY A 62 0.69 -9.45 4.13
CA GLY A 62 0.41 -8.74 2.86
C GLY A 62 -0.48 -7.51 3.07
N MET A 63 -1.43 -7.59 3.99
CA MET A 63 -2.33 -6.50 4.35
C MET A 63 -1.62 -5.28 4.95
N THR A 64 -0.40 -5.39 5.46
CA THR A 64 0.39 -4.22 5.87
C THR A 64 0.68 -3.32 4.66
N ASN A 65 0.99 -3.90 3.50
CA ASN A 65 1.13 -3.11 2.26
C ASN A 65 -0.16 -2.34 1.95
N PHE A 66 -1.31 -2.99 2.08
CA PHE A 66 -2.62 -2.35 1.87
C PHE A 66 -2.82 -1.15 2.81
N GLY A 67 -2.49 -1.31 4.10
CA GLY A 67 -2.58 -0.23 5.09
C GLY A 67 -1.66 0.95 4.78
N LEU A 68 -0.41 0.69 4.37
CA LEU A 68 0.55 1.73 3.99
C LEU A 68 0.11 2.49 2.73
N ILE A 69 -0.42 1.79 1.75
CA ILE A 69 -1.00 2.39 0.54
C ILE A 69 -2.21 3.26 0.90
N SER A 70 -3.11 2.74 1.73
CA SER A 70 -4.29 3.48 2.18
C SER A 70 -3.90 4.76 2.92
N ARG A 71 -2.89 4.71 3.80
CA ARG A 71 -2.34 5.88 4.47
C ARG A 71 -1.79 6.91 3.47
N MET A 72 -0.96 6.48 2.54
CA MET A 72 -0.41 7.36 1.49
C MET A 72 -1.52 8.08 0.72
N LEU A 73 -2.54 7.35 0.30
CA LEU A 73 -3.67 7.93 -0.44
C LEU A 73 -4.48 8.88 0.44
N THR A 74 -4.73 8.56 1.69
CA THR A 74 -5.46 9.43 2.62
C THR A 74 -4.69 10.72 2.90
N ASP A 75 -3.39 10.63 3.17
CA ASP A 75 -2.53 11.79 3.43
C ASP A 75 -2.52 12.76 2.23
N TRP A 76 -2.57 12.22 1.02
CA TRP A 76 -2.65 13.01 -0.20
C TRP A 76 -4.05 13.59 -0.46
N LEU A 77 -5.10 12.78 -0.30
CA LEU A 77 -6.47 13.14 -0.66
C LEU A 77 -7.13 14.09 0.34
N TYR A 78 -6.87 13.90 1.64
CA TYR A 78 -7.56 14.65 2.68
C TYR A 78 -7.41 16.17 2.54
N PRO A 79 -6.20 16.73 2.31
CA PRO A 79 -6.04 18.17 2.10
C PRO A 79 -6.72 18.69 0.82
N LEU A 80 -6.94 17.82 -0.15
CA LEU A 80 -7.56 18.14 -1.44
C LEU A 80 -9.09 17.97 -1.44
N GLY A 81 -9.66 17.51 -0.32
CA GLY A 81 -11.09 17.20 -0.21
C GLY A 81 -11.51 15.92 -0.95
N GLY A 82 -10.56 15.10 -1.35
CA GLY A 82 -10.82 13.86 -2.07
C GLY A 82 -11.13 12.68 -1.14
N ILE A 83 -11.77 11.67 -1.70
CA ILE A 83 -12.15 10.44 -1.00
C ILE A 83 -11.60 9.22 -1.74
N HIS A 84 -10.94 8.34 -1.00
CA HIS A 84 -10.51 7.05 -1.50
C HIS A 84 -11.71 6.10 -1.62
N ARG A 85 -11.98 5.60 -2.84
CA ARG A 85 -13.17 4.79 -3.14
C ARG A 85 -12.88 3.33 -3.44
N ARG A 86 -11.74 3.04 -4.04
CA ARG A 86 -11.36 1.68 -4.43
C ARG A 86 -9.88 1.50 -4.30
N LEU A 87 -9.47 0.35 -3.76
CA LEU A 87 -8.10 -0.12 -3.73
C LEU A 87 -8.08 -1.62 -3.99
N GLU A 88 -7.31 -2.03 -4.97
CA GLU A 88 -6.93 -3.42 -5.20
C GLU A 88 -5.44 -3.54 -5.06
N THR A 89 -4.99 -4.61 -4.44
CA THR A 89 -3.56 -4.89 -4.27
C THR A 89 -3.24 -6.34 -4.61
N ARG A 90 -2.01 -6.54 -5.06
CA ARG A 90 -1.45 -7.85 -5.34
C ARG A 90 -0.07 -7.95 -4.73
N TRP A 91 0.14 -8.99 -3.91
CA TRP A 91 1.43 -9.29 -3.32
C TRP A 91 2.35 -9.93 -4.35
N LYS A 92 3.57 -9.43 -4.49
CA LYS A 92 4.55 -9.92 -5.48
C LYS A 92 5.70 -10.66 -4.84
N MET A 93 6.17 -10.18 -3.70
CA MET A 93 7.29 -10.75 -2.96
C MET A 93 7.04 -10.68 -1.46
N PRO A 94 7.54 -11.66 -0.68
CA PRO A 94 7.49 -11.56 0.77
C PRO A 94 8.35 -10.40 1.27
N VAL A 95 7.89 -9.76 2.33
CA VAL A 95 8.62 -8.74 3.07
C VAL A 95 9.03 -9.33 4.40
N LYS A 96 10.29 -9.17 4.77
CA LYS A 96 10.90 -9.80 5.95
C LYS A 96 11.26 -8.77 7.01
N PRO A 97 11.39 -9.18 8.28
CA PRO A 97 12.00 -8.32 9.29
C PRO A 97 13.35 -7.77 8.83
N GLY A 98 13.55 -6.47 8.96
CA GLY A 98 14.75 -5.76 8.48
C GLY A 98 14.57 -5.08 7.13
N ASP A 99 13.55 -5.43 6.35
CA ASP A 99 13.25 -4.70 5.12
C ASP A 99 12.65 -3.32 5.42
N THR A 100 12.93 -2.38 4.54
CA THR A 100 12.28 -1.07 4.50
C THR A 100 11.48 -0.98 3.22
N ILE A 101 10.19 -0.69 3.31
CA ILE A 101 9.30 -0.59 2.17
C ILE A 101 8.71 0.82 2.04
N GLN A 102 8.41 1.22 0.82
CA GLN A 102 7.83 2.53 0.54
C GLN A 102 6.81 2.44 -0.59
N PRO A 103 5.56 2.88 -0.36
CA PRO A 103 4.55 2.97 -1.41
C PRO A 103 4.74 4.24 -2.24
N ALA A 104 4.44 4.12 -3.52
CA ALA A 104 4.31 5.21 -4.46
C ALA A 104 3.14 4.95 -5.41
N ALA A 105 2.57 6.01 -5.97
CA ALA A 105 1.50 5.93 -6.95
C ALA A 105 1.68 6.99 -8.02
N TRP A 106 1.02 6.80 -9.16
CA TRP A 106 0.92 7.82 -10.20
C TRP A 106 -0.48 7.83 -10.82
N ILE A 107 -0.92 9.02 -11.22
CA ILE A 107 -2.22 9.21 -11.84
C ILE A 107 -2.18 8.66 -13.27
N THR A 108 -3.01 7.69 -13.56
CA THR A 108 -3.13 7.09 -14.90
C THR A 108 -4.28 7.68 -15.71
N GLN A 109 -5.32 8.15 -15.03
CA GLN A 109 -6.49 8.73 -15.67
C GLN A 109 -7.14 9.78 -14.78
N LYS A 110 -7.64 10.84 -15.41
CA LYS A 110 -8.45 11.87 -14.79
C LYS A 110 -9.75 11.99 -15.58
N LYS A 111 -10.88 11.96 -14.88
CA LYS A 111 -12.22 12.09 -15.47
C LYS A 111 -13.04 13.16 -14.76
N GLU A 112 -13.70 13.99 -15.53
CA GLU A 112 -14.64 14.97 -15.04
C GLU A 112 -15.95 14.90 -15.83
N THR A 113 -17.06 14.97 -15.12
CA THR A 113 -18.40 15.10 -15.68
C THR A 113 -19.11 16.23 -14.96
N ALA A 114 -20.31 16.60 -15.39
CA ALA A 114 -21.11 17.61 -14.69
C ALA A 114 -21.45 17.24 -13.23
N ARG A 115 -21.27 15.97 -12.81
CA ARG A 115 -21.70 15.47 -11.51
C ARG A 115 -20.63 14.77 -10.71
N SER A 116 -19.46 14.51 -11.30
CA SER A 116 -18.42 13.71 -10.66
C SER A 116 -17.03 14.02 -11.19
N ARG A 117 -16.03 13.85 -10.31
CA ARG A 117 -14.61 14.02 -10.61
C ARG A 117 -13.84 12.83 -10.04
N TRP A 118 -13.09 12.13 -10.87
CA TRP A 118 -12.36 10.94 -10.51
C TRP A 118 -10.93 10.94 -11.02
N VAL A 119 -10.07 10.32 -10.26
CA VAL A 119 -8.74 9.90 -10.73
C VAL A 119 -8.57 8.41 -10.52
N SER A 120 -7.88 7.78 -11.46
CA SER A 120 -7.36 6.41 -11.32
C SER A 120 -5.86 6.47 -11.11
N LEU A 121 -5.34 5.57 -10.29
CA LEU A 121 -3.93 5.51 -9.95
C LEU A 121 -3.43 4.08 -10.07
N GLU A 122 -2.19 3.95 -10.51
CA GLU A 122 -1.39 2.74 -10.33
C GLU A 122 -0.45 2.91 -9.14
N ILE A 123 -0.17 1.81 -8.46
CA ILE A 123 0.56 1.79 -7.20
C ILE A 123 1.68 0.76 -7.28
N ASN A 124 2.81 1.09 -6.68
CA ASN A 124 3.95 0.21 -6.50
C ASN A 124 4.51 0.38 -5.09
N VAL A 125 4.78 -0.73 -4.41
CA VAL A 125 5.52 -0.74 -3.15
C VAL A 125 6.86 -1.39 -3.40
N LYS A 126 7.95 -0.69 -3.09
CA LYS A 126 9.32 -1.18 -3.26
C LYS A 126 10.01 -1.35 -1.92
N ASN A 127 10.90 -2.33 -1.86
CA ASN A 127 11.81 -2.48 -0.73
C ASN A 127 13.08 -1.63 -0.92
N GLN A 128 14.01 -1.70 0.03
CA GLN A 128 15.28 -0.95 0.01
C GLN A 128 16.23 -1.35 -1.13
N ARG A 129 15.99 -2.49 -1.77
CA ARG A 129 16.76 -2.95 -2.94
C ARG A 129 16.14 -2.50 -4.27
N GLY A 130 15.03 -1.74 -4.22
CA GLY A 130 14.29 -1.32 -5.41
C GLY A 130 13.39 -2.42 -6.01
N GLU A 131 13.23 -3.55 -5.32
CA GLU A 131 12.38 -4.64 -5.77
C GLU A 131 10.92 -4.36 -5.45
N THR A 132 10.03 -4.66 -6.38
CA THR A 132 8.58 -4.52 -6.19
C THR A 132 8.04 -5.63 -5.30
N VAL A 133 7.52 -5.28 -4.15
CA VAL A 133 6.93 -6.23 -3.18
C VAL A 133 5.41 -6.31 -3.29
N ALA A 134 4.77 -5.22 -3.72
CA ALA A 134 3.33 -5.18 -4.00
C ALA A 134 3.03 -4.19 -5.12
N ILE A 135 1.94 -4.44 -5.84
CA ILE A 135 1.36 -3.54 -6.83
C ILE A 135 -0.12 -3.33 -6.55
N GLY A 136 -0.70 -2.29 -7.10
CA GLY A 136 -2.12 -2.05 -6.95
C GLY A 136 -2.68 -1.03 -7.92
N GLU A 137 -3.99 -0.89 -7.84
CA GLU A 137 -4.78 0.12 -8.54
C GLU A 137 -5.74 0.76 -7.54
N ALA A 138 -5.92 2.06 -7.66
CA ALA A 138 -6.85 2.81 -6.82
C ALA A 138 -7.71 3.77 -7.64
N MET A 139 -8.84 4.13 -7.08
CA MET A 139 -9.70 5.20 -7.56
C MET A 139 -10.03 6.16 -6.42
N ALA A 140 -9.97 7.44 -6.70
CA ALA A 140 -10.34 8.49 -5.79
C ALA A 140 -11.37 9.43 -6.44
N GLU A 141 -12.32 9.87 -5.63
CA GLU A 141 -13.36 10.82 -6.00
C GLU A 141 -13.07 12.18 -5.37
N PHE A 142 -13.27 13.23 -6.12
CA PHE A 142 -13.16 14.62 -5.67
C PHE A 142 -14.54 15.29 -5.64
N PRO A 143 -14.71 16.39 -4.90
CA PRO A 143 -15.96 17.14 -4.92
C PRO A 143 -16.38 17.47 -6.36
N PRO A 144 -17.67 17.42 -6.68
CA PRO A 144 -18.16 17.78 -8.01
C PRO A 144 -17.81 19.24 -8.37
N PRO A 145 -17.85 19.58 -9.67
CA PRO A 145 -17.59 20.96 -10.12
C PRO A 145 -18.46 21.98 -9.46
#